data_973ed70e9ac4af3cc1593f93b2c8afae
#
_entry.id   973ed70e9ac4af3cc1593f93b2c8afae
#
_cell.length_a   1.000
_cell.length_b   1.000
_cell.length_c   1.000
_cell.angle_alpha   90.00
_cell.angle_beta   90.00
_cell.angle_gamma   90.00
#
_symmetry.space_group_name_H-M   'P 1'
#
loop_
_entity.id
_entity.type
_entity.pdbx_description
1 polymer ?
#
loop_
_entity_poly.entity_id
_entity_poly.type
_entity_poly.pdbx_seq_one_letter_code
_entity_poly.pdbx_strand_id
1 'polypeptide(L)'
;MKKSAITAALILCLAVPAFASDVSVSAFGVYESKYHGCEAKIVTPVVNGMADKSEQAKVNAKLAANALRLIGEYNHDVYGMLSDDPNTDAHLGCISNFEVRTNNARILAFDVYELNIAGSSDTKRSFYVIDKSARKLLTLKGMFKKNADYVSVLSKYIKTEMTRRNTKEGGMFWVGRDDLSPFKQIKPDQNFYINDAGNIVICFDKYEVAAGAQGTPEFVIPSMIAGPLLAK
;
A
#
# COMPACT_ATOMS: atom_id res chain seq x y z
N MET A 1 -12.54 38.50 16.66
CA MET A 1 -12.37 37.31 15.79
C MET A 1 -10.92 36.87 15.85
N LYS A 2 -10.59 35.84 16.65
CA LYS A 2 -9.22 35.28 16.70
C LYS A 2 -9.06 34.36 15.47
N LYS A 3 -8.21 34.76 14.54
CA LYS A 3 -7.79 33.89 13.43
C LYS A 3 -6.91 32.78 14.02
N SER A 4 -7.49 31.58 14.17
CA SER A 4 -6.71 30.41 14.52
C SER A 4 -5.85 30.05 13.30
N ALA A 5 -4.55 30.16 13.44
CA ALA A 5 -3.60 29.77 12.39
C ALA A 5 -3.51 28.24 12.34
N ILE A 6 -3.69 27.69 11.15
CA ILE A 6 -3.37 26.30 10.87
C ILE A 6 -1.84 26.20 10.90
N THR A 7 -1.28 25.60 11.92
CA THR A 7 0.17 25.36 11.98
C THR A 7 0.45 24.02 11.32
N ALA A 8 0.81 24.05 10.04
CA ALA A 8 1.39 22.91 9.36
C ALA A 8 2.91 22.96 9.54
N ALA A 9 3.46 22.04 10.30
CA ALA A 9 4.91 21.91 10.43
C ALA A 9 5.42 20.89 9.41
N LEU A 10 6.13 21.37 8.37
CA LEU A 10 6.89 20.53 7.45
C LEU A 10 8.27 20.31 8.07
N ILE A 11 8.51 19.15 8.66
CA ILE A 11 9.84 18.77 9.16
C ILE A 11 10.63 18.17 8.01
N LEU A 12 11.55 18.93 7.45
CA LEU A 12 12.47 18.51 6.41
C LEU A 12 13.68 17.84 7.07
N CYS A 13 13.78 16.52 6.98
CA CYS A 13 15.00 15.81 7.38
C CYS A 13 16.03 15.89 6.26
N LEU A 14 17.13 16.61 6.50
CA LEU A 14 18.23 16.78 5.56
C LEU A 14 19.09 15.52 5.41
N ALA A 15 19.59 15.36 4.22
CA ALA A 15 20.27 14.22 3.63
C ALA A 15 21.51 13.72 4.38
N VAL A 16 21.71 12.41 4.36
CA VAL A 16 22.93 11.69 4.75
C VAL A 16 23.79 11.42 3.52
N PRO A 17 25.13 11.47 3.64
CA PRO A 17 26.08 11.40 2.51
C PRO A 17 26.13 10.01 1.85
N ALA A 18 26.42 10.06 0.54
CA ALA A 18 26.47 8.92 -0.35
C ALA A 18 27.75 8.05 -0.13
N PHE A 19 27.62 7.04 0.70
CA PHE A 19 28.36 5.79 0.42
C PHE A 19 27.46 4.95 -0.48
N ALA A 20 28.04 3.97 -1.24
CA ALA A 20 27.25 3.05 -2.09
C ALA A 20 26.25 2.31 -1.20
N SER A 21 25.20 3.00 -0.86
CA SER A 21 24.26 2.63 0.18
C SER A 21 23.38 1.50 -0.34
N ASP A 22 23.24 0.48 0.47
CA ASP A 22 22.20 -0.53 0.32
C ASP A 22 20.85 0.14 0.00
N VAL A 23 20.03 -0.54 -0.79
CA VAL A 23 18.69 -0.01 -1.13
C VAL A 23 17.89 0.11 0.17
N SER A 24 17.33 1.27 0.41
CA SER A 24 16.62 1.59 1.64
C SER A 24 15.37 2.44 1.39
N VAL A 25 14.45 2.40 2.36
CA VAL A 25 13.31 3.31 2.46
C VAL A 25 13.36 4.01 3.81
N SER A 26 13.04 5.30 3.83
CA SER A 26 12.97 6.11 5.05
C SER A 26 11.92 7.19 4.92
N ALA A 27 11.52 7.81 6.02
CA ALA A 27 10.67 8.99 5.99
C ALA A 27 11.45 10.19 5.44
N PHE A 28 10.87 10.88 4.47
CA PHE A 28 11.39 12.14 3.92
C PHE A 28 10.74 13.35 4.57
N GLY A 29 9.42 13.30 4.80
CA GLY A 29 8.66 14.38 5.42
C GLY A 29 7.40 13.86 6.09
N VAL A 30 6.87 14.67 7.00
CA VAL A 30 5.61 14.39 7.71
C VAL A 30 4.73 15.63 7.65
N TYR A 31 3.49 15.46 7.19
CA TYR A 31 2.43 16.45 7.34
C TYR A 31 1.56 16.04 8.53
N GLU A 32 1.34 16.98 9.45
CA GLU A 32 0.43 16.80 10.58
C GLU A 32 -0.56 17.96 10.63
N SER A 33 -1.82 17.65 10.85
CA SER A 33 -2.90 18.62 11.05
C SER A 33 -3.84 18.11 12.13
N LYS A 34 -4.30 19.05 12.96
CA LYS A 34 -5.35 18.80 13.95
C LYS A 34 -6.22 20.05 14.06
N TYR A 35 -7.49 19.90 13.67
CA TYR A 35 -8.42 21.02 13.65
C TYR A 35 -9.87 20.55 13.76
N HIS A 36 -10.62 21.04 14.75
CA HIS A 36 -12.06 20.76 14.96
C HIS A 36 -12.44 19.27 14.88
N GLY A 37 -11.72 18.41 15.61
CA GLY A 37 -11.95 16.97 15.59
C GLY A 37 -11.40 16.23 14.35
N CYS A 38 -10.91 16.98 13.35
CA CYS A 38 -10.25 16.40 12.19
C CYS A 38 -8.75 16.23 12.44
N GLU A 39 -8.20 15.07 12.07
CA GLU A 39 -6.77 14.78 12.27
C GLU A 39 -6.15 14.19 10.99
N ALA A 40 -4.95 14.69 10.62
CA ALA A 40 -4.14 14.06 9.59
C ALA A 40 -2.72 13.82 10.07
N LYS A 41 -2.16 12.66 9.68
CA LYS A 41 -0.74 12.36 9.78
C LYS A 41 -0.30 11.62 8.53
N ILE A 42 0.40 12.30 7.64
CA ILE A 42 0.80 11.78 6.34
C ILE A 42 2.32 11.79 6.25
N VAL A 43 2.93 10.61 6.27
CA VAL A 43 4.36 10.41 6.09
C VAL A 43 4.66 10.21 4.61
N THR A 44 5.60 10.98 4.08
CA THR A 44 6.12 10.81 2.72
C THR A 44 7.37 9.94 2.78
N PRO A 45 7.36 8.70 2.27
CA PRO A 45 8.57 7.89 2.21
C PRO A 45 9.45 8.30 1.03
N VAL A 46 10.75 7.96 1.13
CA VAL A 46 11.74 8.09 0.06
C VAL A 46 12.56 6.83 -0.06
N VAL A 47 12.78 6.37 -1.29
CA VAL A 47 13.65 5.25 -1.63
C VAL A 47 15.02 5.78 -2.05
N ASN A 48 16.08 5.16 -1.54
CA ASN A 48 17.46 5.45 -1.88
C ASN A 48 18.19 4.18 -2.34
N GLY A 49 19.33 4.35 -3.01
CA GLY A 49 20.21 3.24 -3.33
C GLY A 49 19.88 2.45 -4.59
N MET A 50 18.82 2.76 -5.36
CA MET A 50 18.56 2.10 -6.65
C MET A 50 19.68 2.37 -7.67
N ALA A 51 19.93 1.40 -8.56
CA ALA A 51 20.96 1.51 -9.60
C ALA A 51 20.55 2.56 -10.65
N ASP A 52 19.34 2.45 -11.17
CA ASP A 52 18.77 3.43 -12.09
C ASP A 52 18.21 4.63 -11.31
N LYS A 53 18.89 5.77 -11.45
CA LYS A 53 18.49 7.01 -10.78
C LYS A 53 17.22 7.63 -11.38
N SER A 54 16.92 7.36 -12.65
CA SER A 54 15.66 7.78 -13.28
C SER A 54 14.49 6.97 -12.72
N GLU A 55 14.65 5.66 -12.56
CA GLU A 55 13.64 4.80 -11.92
C GLU A 55 13.43 5.19 -10.46
N GLN A 56 14.51 5.43 -9.70
CA GLN A 56 14.43 5.93 -8.32
C GLN A 56 13.64 7.25 -8.24
N ALA A 57 13.95 8.19 -9.13
CA ALA A 57 13.27 9.47 -9.16
C ALA A 57 11.76 9.32 -9.48
N LYS A 58 11.40 8.42 -10.40
CA LYS A 58 9.98 8.13 -10.71
C LYS A 58 9.25 7.51 -9.52
N VAL A 59 9.87 6.57 -8.81
CA VAL A 59 9.29 5.98 -7.58
C VAL A 59 9.09 7.06 -6.55
N ASN A 60 10.10 7.87 -6.28
CA ASN A 60 10.02 8.94 -5.27
C ASN A 60 9.02 10.03 -5.66
N ALA A 61 8.93 10.39 -6.94
CA ALA A 61 7.91 11.31 -7.44
C ALA A 61 6.49 10.77 -7.24
N LYS A 62 6.27 9.45 -7.46
CA LYS A 62 4.97 8.81 -7.20
C LYS A 62 4.62 8.83 -5.71
N LEU A 63 5.58 8.54 -4.84
CA LEU A 63 5.40 8.59 -3.39
C LEU A 63 5.05 10.00 -2.90
N ALA A 64 5.78 11.01 -3.39
CA ALA A 64 5.51 12.41 -3.07
C ALA A 64 4.15 12.89 -3.62
N ALA A 65 3.82 12.55 -4.86
CA ALA A 65 2.54 12.90 -5.46
C ALA A 65 1.36 12.29 -4.69
N ASN A 66 1.50 11.06 -4.20
CA ASN A 66 0.49 10.43 -3.37
C ASN A 66 0.28 11.18 -2.05
N ALA A 67 1.36 11.55 -1.36
CA ALA A 67 1.26 12.32 -0.12
C ALA A 67 0.60 13.69 -0.37
N LEU A 68 0.97 14.39 -1.44
CA LEU A 68 0.37 15.68 -1.81
C LEU A 68 -1.12 15.55 -2.14
N ARG A 69 -1.52 14.49 -2.85
CA ARG A 69 -2.94 14.20 -3.12
C ARG A 69 -3.71 14.05 -1.82
N LEU A 70 -3.24 13.22 -0.90
CA LEU A 70 -3.89 12.98 0.39
C LEU A 70 -4.01 14.26 1.22
N ILE A 71 -2.96 15.09 1.26
CA ILE A 71 -2.99 16.39 1.93
C ILE A 71 -4.04 17.31 1.30
N GLY A 72 -4.11 17.33 -0.03
CA GLY A 72 -5.08 18.14 -0.78
C GLY A 72 -6.52 17.69 -0.52
N GLU A 73 -6.79 16.38 -0.60
CA GLU A 73 -8.10 15.79 -0.34
C GLU A 73 -8.55 16.06 1.12
N TYR A 74 -7.69 15.77 2.10
CA TYR A 74 -7.99 16.04 3.51
C TYR A 74 -8.31 17.51 3.75
N ASN A 75 -7.50 18.43 3.26
CA ASN A 75 -7.75 19.86 3.44
C ASN A 75 -9.04 20.32 2.76
N HIS A 76 -9.34 19.79 1.57
CA HIS A 76 -10.59 20.07 0.86
C HIS A 76 -11.81 19.63 1.67
N ASP A 77 -11.79 18.42 2.20
CA ASP A 77 -12.90 17.85 2.97
C ASP A 77 -13.11 18.59 4.29
N VAL A 78 -12.02 18.91 5.01
CA VAL A 78 -12.08 19.71 6.24
C VAL A 78 -12.65 21.10 5.95
N TYR A 79 -12.20 21.75 4.87
CA TYR A 79 -12.72 23.07 4.47
C TYR A 79 -14.21 23.03 4.11
N GLY A 80 -14.65 22.00 3.37
CA GLY A 80 -16.06 21.81 3.01
C GLY A 80 -16.95 21.69 4.24
N MET A 81 -16.58 20.81 5.17
CA MET A 81 -17.36 20.60 6.41
C MET A 81 -17.45 21.84 7.30
N LEU A 82 -16.37 22.60 7.43
CA LEU A 82 -16.34 23.79 8.28
C LEU A 82 -17.00 25.02 7.64
N SER A 83 -17.15 25.04 6.30
CA SER A 83 -17.90 26.09 5.62
C SER A 83 -19.40 25.95 5.85
N ASP A 84 -19.88 24.72 6.05
CA ASP A 84 -21.30 24.44 6.28
C ASP A 84 -21.72 24.73 7.73
N ASP A 85 -20.86 24.39 8.71
CA ASP A 85 -21.05 24.77 10.13
C ASP A 85 -19.70 24.92 10.86
N PRO A 86 -19.26 26.16 11.12
CA PRO A 86 -17.97 26.42 11.79
C PRO A 86 -17.86 25.89 13.23
N ASN A 87 -18.98 25.49 13.84
CA ASN A 87 -19.02 24.94 15.19
C ASN A 87 -19.11 23.41 15.21
N THR A 88 -19.18 22.79 14.04
CA THR A 88 -19.20 21.33 13.95
C THR A 88 -17.88 20.72 14.35
N ASP A 89 -17.94 19.75 15.26
CA ASP A 89 -16.82 18.83 15.55
C ASP A 89 -16.87 17.70 14.55
N ALA A 90 -16.21 17.88 13.43
CA ALA A 90 -16.19 16.89 12.36
C ALA A 90 -15.09 15.82 12.64
N HIS A 91 -15.48 14.54 12.62
CA HIS A 91 -14.54 13.44 12.85
C HIS A 91 -14.00 12.90 11.52
N LEU A 92 -13.08 13.66 10.90
CA LEU A 92 -12.35 13.22 9.72
C LEU A 92 -10.93 12.79 10.10
N GLY A 93 -10.46 11.70 9.54
CA GLY A 93 -9.08 11.25 9.72
C GLY A 93 -8.42 10.87 8.40
N CYS A 94 -7.17 11.29 8.22
CA CYS A 94 -6.32 10.84 7.12
C CYS A 94 -4.95 10.44 7.66
N ILE A 95 -4.66 9.14 7.65
CA ILE A 95 -3.37 8.62 8.12
C ILE A 95 -2.70 7.91 6.94
N SER A 96 -1.47 8.29 6.63
CA SER A 96 -0.63 7.57 5.68
C SER A 96 0.77 7.39 6.25
N ASN A 97 1.27 6.17 6.15
CA ASN A 97 2.63 5.82 6.54
C ASN A 97 3.09 4.64 5.68
N PHE A 98 4.33 4.22 5.86
CA PHE A 98 4.87 3.02 5.20
C PHE A 98 5.24 1.96 6.23
N GLU A 99 5.14 0.70 5.81
CA GLU A 99 5.53 -0.47 6.59
C GLU A 99 6.53 -1.30 5.79
N VAL A 100 7.66 -1.63 6.40
CA VAL A 100 8.64 -2.54 5.80
C VAL A 100 8.16 -3.97 6.03
N ARG A 101 7.89 -4.69 4.93
CA ARG A 101 7.40 -6.08 4.94
C ARG A 101 8.53 -7.09 4.91
N THR A 102 9.59 -6.75 4.19
CA THR A 102 10.78 -7.60 4.04
C THR A 102 11.99 -6.70 3.85
N ASN A 103 13.03 -6.96 4.60
CA ASN A 103 14.32 -6.28 4.45
C ASN A 103 15.46 -7.26 4.73
N ASN A 104 15.76 -8.12 3.76
CA ASN A 104 16.84 -9.10 3.85
C ASN A 104 17.94 -8.80 2.82
N ALA A 105 18.91 -9.71 2.66
CA ALA A 105 20.04 -9.51 1.74
C ALA A 105 19.62 -9.36 0.26
N ARG A 106 18.43 -9.85 -0.14
CA ARG A 106 17.99 -9.87 -1.54
C ARG A 106 16.86 -8.88 -1.82
N ILE A 107 15.95 -8.71 -0.88
CA ILE A 107 14.68 -8.00 -1.10
C ILE A 107 14.52 -6.89 -0.06
N LEU A 108 14.16 -5.71 -0.54
CA LEU A 108 13.45 -4.69 0.23
C LEU A 108 12.02 -4.64 -0.29
N ALA A 109 11.06 -5.00 0.53
CA ALA A 109 9.65 -4.82 0.24
C ALA A 109 9.01 -3.92 1.31
N PHE A 110 8.23 -2.96 0.89
CA PHE A 110 7.45 -2.09 1.77
C PHE A 110 6.13 -1.73 1.10
N ASP A 111 5.16 -1.36 1.90
CA ASP A 111 3.94 -0.75 1.41
C ASP A 111 3.72 0.64 2.03
N VAL A 112 2.98 1.46 1.30
CA VAL A 112 2.41 2.71 1.80
C VAL A 112 0.93 2.46 1.98
N TYR A 113 0.44 2.66 3.20
CA TYR A 113 -0.99 2.56 3.48
C TYR A 113 -1.61 3.95 3.61
N GLU A 114 -2.87 4.01 3.23
CA GLU A 114 -3.76 5.16 3.33
C GLU A 114 -4.99 4.74 4.11
N LEU A 115 -5.17 5.30 5.29
CA LEU A 115 -6.34 5.09 6.13
C LEU A 115 -7.14 6.39 6.13
N ASN A 116 -8.32 6.35 5.54
CA ASN A 116 -9.28 7.44 5.57
C ASN A 116 -10.42 7.09 6.53
N ILE A 117 -10.78 8.03 7.38
CA ILE A 117 -11.83 7.88 8.38
C ILE A 117 -12.87 8.99 8.13
N ALA A 118 -14.07 8.57 7.74
CA ALA A 118 -15.23 9.43 7.56
C ALA A 118 -16.48 8.61 7.97
N GLY A 119 -16.73 8.53 9.28
CA GLY A 119 -17.74 7.63 9.85
C GLY A 119 -17.32 6.15 9.86
N SER A 120 -16.94 5.59 8.71
CA SER A 120 -16.25 4.28 8.61
C SER A 120 -14.83 4.47 8.11
N SER A 121 -13.98 3.44 8.25
CA SER A 121 -12.60 3.49 7.75
C SER A 121 -12.45 2.73 6.43
N ASP A 122 -11.75 3.33 5.48
CA ASP A 122 -11.24 2.67 4.28
C ASP A 122 -9.72 2.60 4.34
N THR A 123 -9.14 1.48 3.88
CA THR A 123 -7.69 1.27 3.86
C THR A 123 -7.26 0.77 2.50
N LYS A 124 -6.37 1.52 1.87
CA LYS A 124 -5.69 1.16 0.63
C LYS A 124 -4.21 0.96 0.89
N ARG A 125 -3.58 0.06 0.12
CA ARG A 125 -2.14 -0.19 0.21
C ARG A 125 -1.50 -0.19 -1.16
N SER A 126 -0.31 0.39 -1.27
CA SER A 126 0.51 0.37 -2.48
C SER A 126 1.85 -0.28 -2.15
N PHE A 127 2.15 -1.39 -2.80
CA PHE A 127 3.36 -2.17 -2.51
C PHE A 127 4.51 -1.84 -3.48
N TYR A 128 5.71 -1.84 -2.94
CA TYR A 128 6.97 -1.63 -3.65
C TYR A 128 7.94 -2.75 -3.27
N VAL A 129 8.41 -3.47 -4.28
CA VAL A 129 9.33 -4.60 -4.10
C VAL A 129 10.59 -4.32 -4.89
N ILE A 130 11.74 -4.27 -4.23
CA ILE A 130 13.02 -3.93 -4.83
C ILE A 130 13.96 -5.12 -4.67
N ASP A 131 14.51 -5.61 -5.79
CA ASP A 131 15.64 -6.52 -5.80
C ASP A 131 16.89 -5.72 -5.45
N LYS A 132 17.51 -6.01 -4.30
CA LYS A 132 18.69 -5.31 -3.81
C LYS A 132 19.94 -5.62 -4.64
N SER A 133 20.04 -6.83 -5.20
CA SER A 133 21.17 -7.23 -6.04
C SER A 133 21.14 -6.49 -7.38
N ALA A 134 19.99 -6.51 -8.05
CA ALA A 134 19.79 -5.78 -9.29
C ALA A 134 19.52 -4.28 -9.05
N ARG A 135 19.22 -3.89 -7.80
CA ARG A 135 18.87 -2.52 -7.35
C ARG A 135 17.77 -1.88 -8.18
N LYS A 136 16.73 -2.69 -8.51
CA LYS A 136 15.61 -2.28 -9.36
C LYS A 136 14.26 -2.69 -8.76
N LEU A 137 13.21 -1.95 -9.13
CA LEU A 137 11.83 -2.27 -8.78
C LEU A 137 11.39 -3.54 -9.51
N LEU A 138 10.72 -4.43 -8.79
CA LEU A 138 10.08 -5.63 -9.34
C LEU A 138 8.58 -5.35 -9.56
N THR A 139 8.03 -5.91 -10.63
CA THR A 139 6.59 -5.93 -10.88
C THR A 139 6.09 -7.37 -10.82
N LEU A 140 4.83 -7.60 -10.44
CA LEU A 140 4.27 -8.94 -10.39
C LEU A 140 4.43 -9.66 -11.73
N LYS A 141 4.07 -9.00 -12.84
CA LYS A 141 4.26 -9.53 -14.19
C LYS A 141 5.71 -9.87 -14.51
N GLY A 142 6.66 -9.04 -14.06
CA GLY A 142 8.09 -9.22 -14.30
C GLY A 142 8.70 -10.40 -13.55
N MET A 143 8.02 -10.91 -12.52
CA MET A 143 8.43 -12.12 -11.80
C MET A 143 8.23 -13.40 -12.62
N PHE A 144 7.38 -13.39 -13.65
CA PHE A 144 6.95 -14.58 -14.39
C PHE A 144 7.53 -14.63 -15.81
N LYS A 145 7.65 -15.84 -16.35
CA LYS A 145 8.01 -16.07 -17.75
C LYS A 145 7.04 -15.34 -18.68
N LYS A 146 7.53 -14.84 -19.80
CA LYS A 146 6.78 -13.98 -20.75
C LYS A 146 5.38 -14.50 -21.12
N ASN A 147 5.21 -15.83 -21.24
CA ASN A 147 3.95 -16.46 -21.66
C ASN A 147 3.31 -17.30 -20.53
N ALA A 148 3.73 -17.10 -19.28
CA ALA A 148 3.15 -17.82 -18.16
C ALA A 148 1.76 -17.27 -17.82
N ASP A 149 0.78 -18.16 -17.71
CA ASP A 149 -0.56 -17.83 -17.22
C ASP A 149 -0.61 -17.77 -15.69
N TYR A 150 0.22 -16.86 -15.12
CA TYR A 150 0.29 -16.69 -13.68
C TYR A 150 -1.03 -16.14 -13.10
N VAL A 151 -1.75 -15.31 -13.86
CA VAL A 151 -3.02 -14.73 -13.40
C VAL A 151 -4.02 -15.82 -13.06
N SER A 152 -4.29 -16.74 -14.00
CA SER A 152 -5.25 -17.83 -13.77
C SER A 152 -4.77 -18.81 -12.69
N VAL A 153 -3.48 -19.17 -12.70
CA VAL A 153 -2.93 -20.13 -11.72
C VAL A 153 -2.99 -19.58 -10.30
N LEU A 154 -2.53 -18.35 -10.09
CA LEU A 154 -2.58 -17.72 -8.76
C LEU A 154 -4.03 -17.48 -8.31
N SER A 155 -4.90 -17.04 -9.22
CA SER A 155 -6.31 -16.81 -8.91
C SER A 155 -7.03 -18.07 -8.48
N LYS A 156 -6.76 -19.20 -9.14
CA LYS A 156 -7.33 -20.50 -8.75
C LYS A 156 -6.91 -20.90 -7.34
N TYR A 157 -5.63 -20.76 -7.04
CA TYR A 157 -5.11 -21.03 -5.70
C TYR A 157 -5.76 -20.12 -4.64
N ILE A 158 -5.78 -18.81 -4.87
CA ILE A 158 -6.36 -17.81 -3.97
C ILE A 158 -7.85 -18.08 -3.73
N LYS A 159 -8.62 -18.39 -4.78
CA LYS A 159 -10.03 -18.72 -4.65
C LYS A 159 -10.26 -19.96 -3.78
N THR A 160 -9.43 -20.99 -3.94
CA THR A 160 -9.46 -22.19 -3.09
C THR A 160 -9.17 -21.84 -1.63
N GLU A 161 -8.17 -20.99 -1.39
CA GLU A 161 -7.80 -20.57 -0.04
C GLU A 161 -8.86 -19.66 0.61
N MET A 162 -9.48 -18.76 -0.14
CA MET A 162 -10.65 -17.98 0.33
C MET A 162 -11.79 -18.90 0.76
N THR A 163 -12.14 -19.90 -0.08
CA THR A 163 -13.19 -20.88 0.25
C THR A 163 -12.84 -21.67 1.50
N ARG A 164 -11.59 -22.10 1.65
CA ARG A 164 -11.11 -22.79 2.85
C ARG A 164 -11.24 -21.92 4.09
N ARG A 165 -10.80 -20.66 4.03
CA ARG A 165 -10.91 -19.70 5.15
C ARG A 165 -12.37 -19.43 5.51
N ASN A 166 -13.26 -19.24 4.53
CA ASN A 166 -14.70 -19.08 4.79
C ASN A 166 -15.28 -20.27 5.55
N THR A 167 -14.90 -21.49 5.17
CA THR A 167 -15.48 -22.72 5.74
C THR A 167 -14.90 -23.06 7.12
N LYS A 168 -13.59 -22.80 7.33
CA LYS A 168 -12.85 -23.31 8.49
C LYS A 168 -12.45 -22.25 9.51
N GLU A 169 -12.39 -20.97 9.10
CA GLU A 169 -11.83 -19.87 9.90
C GLU A 169 -12.79 -18.69 10.06
N GLY A 170 -14.04 -18.84 9.62
CA GLY A 170 -15.02 -17.75 9.70
C GLY A 170 -14.69 -16.56 8.77
N GLY A 171 -13.98 -16.82 7.69
CA GLY A 171 -13.70 -15.81 6.67
C GLY A 171 -14.97 -15.29 6.01
N MET A 172 -14.91 -14.07 5.45
CA MET A 172 -16.03 -13.40 4.80
C MET A 172 -15.63 -12.98 3.37
N PHE A 173 -14.94 -13.87 2.64
CA PHE A 173 -14.52 -13.64 1.26
C PHE A 173 -15.66 -13.86 0.28
N TRP A 174 -15.73 -13.03 -0.75
CA TRP A 174 -16.76 -13.10 -1.80
C TRP A 174 -16.36 -14.11 -2.88
N VAL A 175 -16.66 -15.38 -2.65
CA VAL A 175 -16.37 -16.49 -3.59
C VAL A 175 -17.62 -17.26 -4.00
N GLY A 176 -18.76 -16.98 -3.40
CA GLY A 176 -20.06 -17.57 -3.70
C GLY A 176 -20.68 -17.02 -4.99
N ARG A 177 -21.61 -17.79 -5.58
CA ARG A 177 -22.34 -17.34 -6.78
C ARG A 177 -23.31 -16.19 -6.47
N ASP A 178 -23.80 -16.14 -5.24
CA ASP A 178 -24.80 -15.16 -4.77
C ASP A 178 -24.16 -13.88 -4.21
N ASP A 179 -22.82 -13.81 -4.18
CA ASP A 179 -22.11 -12.59 -3.79
C ASP A 179 -22.31 -11.50 -4.86
N LEU A 180 -22.51 -10.26 -4.41
CA LEU A 180 -22.71 -9.10 -5.31
C LEU A 180 -21.53 -8.87 -6.26
N SER A 181 -20.31 -9.18 -5.82
CA SER A 181 -19.08 -9.04 -6.59
C SER A 181 -18.13 -10.20 -6.32
N PRO A 182 -18.41 -11.43 -6.83
CA PRO A 182 -17.59 -12.58 -6.52
C PRO A 182 -16.19 -12.44 -7.11
N PHE A 183 -15.18 -12.86 -6.35
CA PHE A 183 -13.79 -12.89 -6.81
C PHE A 183 -13.66 -13.77 -8.07
N LYS A 184 -13.18 -13.17 -9.15
CA LYS A 184 -12.94 -13.85 -10.43
C LYS A 184 -11.47 -14.21 -10.60
N GLN A 185 -10.62 -13.19 -10.59
CA GLN A 185 -9.17 -13.33 -10.76
C GLN A 185 -8.43 -12.11 -10.20
N ILE A 186 -7.13 -12.25 -9.96
CA ILE A 186 -6.23 -11.13 -9.64
C ILE A 186 -6.02 -10.25 -10.87
N LYS A 187 -5.63 -9.00 -10.65
CA LYS A 187 -5.16 -8.10 -11.72
C LYS A 187 -3.75 -8.53 -12.17
N PRO A 188 -3.34 -8.30 -13.42
CA PRO A 188 -1.97 -8.57 -13.86
C PRO A 188 -0.89 -7.82 -13.07
N ASP A 189 -1.25 -6.67 -12.52
CA ASP A 189 -0.42 -5.78 -11.70
C ASP A 189 -0.90 -5.74 -10.23
N GLN A 190 -1.55 -6.84 -9.76
CA GLN A 190 -2.04 -6.93 -8.37
C GLN A 190 -0.94 -6.58 -7.37
N ASN A 191 -1.30 -5.90 -6.30
CA ASN A 191 -0.41 -5.63 -5.18
C ASN A 191 0.21 -6.92 -4.65
N PHE A 192 1.52 -6.91 -4.46
CA PHE A 192 2.27 -8.06 -3.96
C PHE A 192 3.53 -7.63 -3.21
N TYR A 193 4.06 -8.54 -2.42
CA TYR A 193 5.44 -8.48 -1.95
C TYR A 193 6.07 -9.88 -1.93
N ILE A 194 7.38 -9.94 -1.66
CA ILE A 194 8.11 -11.19 -1.43
C ILE A 194 8.46 -11.22 0.04
N ASN A 195 7.98 -12.24 0.77
CA ASN A 195 8.26 -12.39 2.19
C ASN A 195 9.67 -12.94 2.47
N ASP A 196 10.08 -13.01 3.74
CA ASP A 196 11.41 -13.49 4.15
C ASP A 196 11.69 -14.96 3.75
N ALA A 197 10.65 -15.77 3.58
CA ALA A 197 10.76 -17.13 3.06
C ALA A 197 10.91 -17.19 1.53
N GLY A 198 10.91 -16.03 0.82
CA GLY A 198 11.01 -15.93 -0.63
C GLY A 198 9.71 -16.24 -1.39
N ASN A 199 8.59 -16.36 -0.69
CA ASN A 199 7.30 -16.58 -1.33
C ASN A 199 6.66 -15.27 -1.78
N ILE A 200 5.97 -15.30 -2.93
CA ILE A 200 5.11 -14.21 -3.37
C ILE A 200 3.88 -14.16 -2.45
N VAL A 201 3.57 -12.98 -1.95
CA VAL A 201 2.34 -12.70 -1.20
C VAL A 201 1.49 -11.76 -2.03
N ILE A 202 0.29 -12.18 -2.38
CA ILE A 202 -0.69 -11.36 -3.11
C ILE A 202 -1.57 -10.63 -2.09
N CYS A 203 -1.72 -9.32 -2.29
CA CYS A 203 -2.38 -8.42 -1.35
C CYS A 203 -3.61 -7.78 -2.00
N PHE A 204 -4.65 -7.59 -1.19
CA PHE A 204 -5.90 -6.94 -1.59
C PHE A 204 -6.21 -5.77 -0.66
N ASP A 205 -6.82 -4.73 -1.19
CA ASP A 205 -7.34 -3.63 -0.40
C ASP A 205 -8.58 -4.06 0.41
N LYS A 206 -8.89 -3.29 1.43
CA LYS A 206 -10.13 -3.46 2.19
C LYS A 206 -11.33 -3.34 1.24
N TYR A 207 -12.30 -4.22 1.36
CA TYR A 207 -13.45 -4.34 0.48
C TYR A 207 -13.17 -4.77 -0.98
N GLU A 208 -11.95 -5.15 -1.35
CA GLU A 208 -11.67 -5.59 -2.71
C GLU A 208 -12.19 -7.01 -2.98
N VAL A 209 -12.08 -7.92 -2.00
CA VAL A 209 -12.45 -9.35 -2.16
C VAL A 209 -13.21 -9.94 -0.98
N ALA A 210 -13.49 -9.14 0.03
CA ALA A 210 -14.13 -9.59 1.28
C ALA A 210 -14.85 -8.44 1.98
N ALA A 211 -15.70 -8.78 2.95
CA ALA A 211 -16.29 -7.80 3.86
C ALA A 211 -15.20 -7.05 4.64
N GLY A 212 -15.49 -5.79 5.02
CA GLY A 212 -14.52 -4.90 5.66
C GLY A 212 -13.91 -5.41 6.96
N ALA A 213 -14.57 -6.32 7.66
CA ALA A 213 -14.05 -6.98 8.85
C ALA A 213 -12.81 -7.87 8.58
N GLN A 214 -12.58 -8.29 7.32
CA GLN A 214 -11.36 -9.01 6.91
C GLN A 214 -10.15 -8.08 6.73
N GLY A 215 -10.32 -6.76 6.82
CA GLY A 215 -9.23 -5.80 6.64
C GLY A 215 -8.66 -5.81 5.22
N THR A 216 -7.33 -5.87 5.11
CA THR A 216 -6.56 -5.97 3.85
C THR A 216 -6.00 -7.39 3.70
N PRO A 217 -6.71 -8.31 3.01
CA PRO A 217 -6.33 -9.71 2.98
C PRO A 217 -5.05 -9.98 2.21
N GLU A 218 -4.25 -10.91 2.73
CA GLU A 218 -3.00 -11.37 2.13
C GLU A 218 -3.02 -12.88 1.90
N PHE A 219 -2.45 -13.32 0.75
CA PHE A 219 -2.36 -14.73 0.37
C PHE A 219 -0.93 -15.09 0.01
N VAL A 220 -0.30 -15.89 0.85
CA VAL A 220 1.02 -16.46 0.56
C VAL A 220 0.87 -17.52 -0.52
N ILE A 221 1.58 -17.34 -1.63
CA ILE A 221 1.59 -18.31 -2.73
C ILE A 221 2.74 -19.30 -2.51
N PRO A 222 2.44 -20.59 -2.29
CA PRO A 222 3.48 -21.59 -2.10
C PRO A 222 4.41 -21.67 -3.32
N SER A 223 5.70 -21.92 -3.07
CA SER A 223 6.71 -22.06 -4.12
C SER A 223 6.38 -23.17 -5.15
N MET A 224 5.68 -24.23 -4.72
CA MET A 224 5.20 -25.28 -5.63
C MET A 224 4.17 -24.78 -6.65
N ILE A 225 3.43 -23.71 -6.36
CA ILE A 225 2.45 -23.09 -7.27
C ILE A 225 3.15 -22.06 -8.17
N ALA A 226 3.89 -21.12 -7.59
CA ALA A 226 4.53 -20.04 -8.35
C ALA A 226 5.80 -20.47 -9.08
N GLY A 227 6.62 -21.33 -8.48
CA GLY A 227 7.96 -21.69 -8.95
C GLY A 227 8.04 -22.15 -10.40
N PRO A 228 7.16 -23.04 -10.90
CA PRO A 228 7.17 -23.46 -12.31
C PRO A 228 6.97 -22.31 -13.31
N LEU A 229 6.36 -21.20 -12.88
CA LEU A 229 5.99 -20.06 -13.71
C LEU A 229 7.02 -18.93 -13.63
N LEU A 230 7.88 -18.90 -12.61
CA LEU A 230 8.85 -17.82 -12.40
C LEU A 230 9.86 -17.73 -13.54
N ALA A 231 10.23 -16.50 -13.90
CA ALA A 231 11.41 -16.24 -14.73
C ALA A 231 12.67 -16.71 -13.99
N LYS A 232 13.66 -17.18 -14.80
CA LYS A 232 14.97 -17.58 -14.23
C LYS A 232 15.84 -16.36 -13.99
#